data_511ed67c013e805195b48e3935036189
#
_entry.id   511ed67c013e805195b48e3935036189
#
_cell.length_a   1.000
_cell.length_b   1.000
_cell.length_c   1.000
_cell.angle_alpha   90.00
_cell.angle_beta   90.00
_cell.angle_gamma   90.00
#
_symmetry.space_group_name_H-M   'P 1'
#
loop_
_entity.id
_entity.type
_entity.pdbx_description
1 polymer ?
#
loop_
_entity_poly.entity_id
_entity_poly.type
_entity_poly.pdbx_seq_one_letter_code
_entity_poly.pdbx_strand_id
1 'polypeptide(L)'
;MTGCFRLDLNFGKGVGMKVALVHDCLQEYGDAERLLSTLHQIYPQAPVYTAFVDRSRLGQAAHRFTEWDIRSTFAQRLPGVRRFYQTYAAWWPYFWESLNLSEYDLVISSSGDFASQAVLTRSRTLHISYCHTPPRGLWEPIPPFPSDRWLSWTKPRRRQYDFYAAQRVDRFVTSSERVVRRIRKFYRRAAEVIHPPVRVQRAGAAGTDYY
;
A
#
# COMPACT_ATOMS: atom_id res chain seq x y z
N MET A 1 12.26 -12.80 -27.03
CA MET A 1 12.74 -13.81 -26.06
C MET A 1 12.05 -13.55 -24.74
N THR A 2 10.96 -14.26 -24.51
CA THR A 2 10.07 -14.14 -23.35
C THR A 2 10.61 -15.07 -22.27
N GLY A 3 11.45 -14.53 -21.38
CA GLY A 3 11.93 -15.26 -20.21
C GLY A 3 10.81 -15.32 -19.17
N CYS A 4 10.13 -16.45 -19.14
CA CYS A 4 9.23 -16.82 -18.04
C CYS A 4 10.08 -17.07 -16.79
N PHE A 5 10.24 -16.08 -15.93
CA PHE A 5 10.90 -16.26 -14.64
C PHE A 5 9.91 -16.95 -13.70
N ARG A 6 10.08 -18.26 -13.59
CA ARG A 6 9.41 -19.06 -12.56
C ARG A 6 10.06 -18.73 -11.23
N LEU A 7 9.30 -18.12 -10.33
CA LEU A 7 9.71 -17.94 -8.93
C LEU A 7 9.77 -19.32 -8.27
N ASP A 8 10.94 -19.94 -8.26
CA ASP A 8 11.20 -21.06 -7.37
C ASP A 8 11.36 -20.53 -5.93
N LEU A 9 10.21 -20.25 -5.31
CA LEU A 9 10.13 -19.97 -3.87
C LEU A 9 10.34 -21.28 -3.11
N ASN A 10 11.57 -21.79 -3.14
CA ASN A 10 11.95 -22.96 -2.34
C ASN A 10 12.25 -22.48 -0.91
N PHE A 11 11.22 -22.00 -0.19
CA PHE A 11 11.32 -21.84 1.25
C PHE A 11 11.28 -23.22 1.88
N GLY A 12 12.40 -23.64 2.49
CA GLY A 12 12.56 -24.94 3.12
C GLY A 12 11.34 -25.30 3.97
N LYS A 13 10.81 -26.49 3.74
CA LYS A 13 9.77 -27.11 4.56
C LYS A 13 10.30 -27.26 5.98
N GLY A 14 9.87 -26.39 6.91
CA GLY A 14 10.26 -26.58 8.31
C GLY A 14 10.00 -25.41 9.26
N VAL A 15 10.05 -24.16 8.79
CA VAL A 15 9.75 -22.97 9.62
C VAL A 15 8.68 -22.18 8.88
N GLY A 16 7.54 -21.95 9.53
CA GLY A 16 6.47 -21.16 8.93
C GLY A 16 6.98 -19.77 8.56
N MET A 17 6.90 -19.40 7.26
CA MET A 17 7.30 -18.10 6.74
C MET A 17 6.55 -16.97 7.49
N LYS A 18 7.28 -16.06 8.13
CA LYS A 18 6.71 -14.92 8.81
C LYS A 18 6.41 -13.81 7.82
N VAL A 19 5.14 -13.44 7.71
CA VAL A 19 4.65 -12.42 6.78
C VAL A 19 4.14 -11.21 7.53
N ALA A 20 4.43 -10.01 7.03
CA ALA A 20 3.78 -8.76 7.46
C ALA A 20 3.12 -8.08 6.26
N LEU A 21 1.94 -7.53 6.48
CA LEU A 21 1.25 -6.67 5.53
C LEU A 21 1.44 -5.22 5.96
N VAL A 22 1.73 -4.34 5.00
CA VAL A 22 1.85 -2.91 5.25
C VAL A 22 0.86 -2.18 4.36
N HIS A 23 0.11 -1.25 4.91
CA HIS A 23 -0.91 -0.51 4.16
C HIS A 23 -0.87 0.97 4.51
N ASP A 24 -1.15 1.84 3.56
CA ASP A 24 -1.03 3.30 3.71
C ASP A 24 -1.79 3.81 4.95
N CYS A 25 -3.10 3.76 4.94
CA CYS A 25 -3.94 4.11 6.09
C CYS A 25 -5.31 3.45 5.97
N LEU A 26 -5.95 3.20 7.10
CA LEU A 26 -7.30 2.62 7.16
C LEU A 26 -8.31 3.70 7.56
N GLN A 27 -8.87 4.40 6.58
CA GLN A 27 -9.88 5.45 6.77
C GLN A 27 -11.08 5.35 5.83
N GLU A 28 -11.02 4.52 4.82
CA GLU A 28 -12.09 4.26 3.87
C GLU A 28 -12.03 2.79 3.44
N TYR A 29 -13.03 2.31 2.71
CA TYR A 29 -13.05 0.96 2.17
C TYR A 29 -13.20 1.00 0.64
N GLY A 30 -12.07 1.19 -0.02
CA GLY A 30 -11.94 1.25 -1.47
C GLY A 30 -11.27 0.01 -2.06
N ASP A 31 -10.69 0.18 -3.24
CA ASP A 31 -10.01 -0.90 -3.96
C ASP A 31 -8.72 -1.35 -3.25
N ALA A 32 -8.02 -0.42 -2.59
CA ALA A 32 -6.81 -0.72 -1.86
C ALA A 32 -7.09 -1.61 -0.63
N GLU A 33 -8.16 -1.32 0.12
CA GLU A 33 -8.57 -2.10 1.29
C GLU A 33 -9.19 -3.45 0.89
N ARG A 34 -9.81 -3.54 -0.30
CA ARG A 34 -10.25 -4.83 -0.86
C ARG A 34 -9.06 -5.72 -1.18
N LEU A 35 -8.01 -5.16 -1.80
CA LEU A 35 -6.77 -5.88 -2.02
C LEU A 35 -6.14 -6.32 -0.71
N LEU A 36 -6.04 -5.41 0.28
CA LEU A 36 -5.52 -5.73 1.60
C LEU A 36 -6.31 -6.88 2.25
N SER A 37 -7.65 -6.85 2.13
CA SER A 37 -8.52 -7.91 2.62
C SER A 37 -8.22 -9.25 1.95
N THR A 38 -7.92 -9.24 0.65
CA THR A 38 -7.54 -10.46 -0.07
C THR A 38 -6.18 -10.98 0.38
N LEU A 39 -5.20 -10.09 0.55
CA LEU A 39 -3.88 -10.45 1.05
C LEU A 39 -3.97 -11.04 2.47
N HIS A 40 -4.81 -10.46 3.33
CA HIS A 40 -5.03 -10.98 4.67
C HIS A 40 -5.76 -12.34 4.68
N GLN A 41 -6.64 -12.62 3.69
CA GLN A 41 -7.23 -13.96 3.52
C GLN A 41 -6.16 -15.01 3.13
N ILE A 42 -5.15 -14.61 2.36
CA ILE A 42 -4.04 -15.50 1.99
C ILE A 42 -3.08 -15.70 3.18
N TYR A 43 -2.88 -14.66 3.98
CA TYR A 43 -1.99 -14.66 5.14
C TYR A 43 -2.74 -14.24 6.42
N PRO A 44 -3.63 -15.08 6.95
CA PRO A 44 -4.54 -14.67 8.04
C PRO A 44 -3.83 -14.41 9.38
N GLN A 45 -2.60 -14.90 9.53
CA GLN A 45 -1.78 -14.66 10.73
C GLN A 45 -0.84 -13.45 10.59
N ALA A 46 -0.83 -12.79 9.42
CA ALA A 46 0.05 -11.66 9.19
C ALA A 46 -0.50 -10.40 9.88
N PRO A 47 0.28 -9.73 10.74
CA PRO A 47 -0.10 -8.44 11.26
C PRO A 47 -0.14 -7.40 10.13
N VAL A 48 -1.04 -6.44 10.28
CA VAL A 48 -1.21 -5.32 9.33
C VAL A 48 -0.65 -4.05 9.95
N TYR A 49 0.42 -3.55 9.37
CA TYR A 49 1.01 -2.26 9.73
C TYR A 49 0.41 -1.14 8.89
N THR A 50 0.04 -0.03 9.53
CA THR A 50 -0.57 1.11 8.84
C THR A 50 -0.15 2.43 9.49
N ALA A 51 -0.17 3.53 8.74
CA ALA A 51 0.16 4.83 9.32
C ALA A 51 -0.80 5.17 10.46
N PHE A 52 -2.09 5.08 10.21
CA PHE A 52 -3.15 5.29 11.21
C PHE A 52 -4.45 4.61 10.80
N VAL A 53 -5.35 4.46 11.78
CA VAL A 53 -6.71 3.93 11.58
C VAL A 53 -7.73 4.98 12.00
N ASP A 54 -8.69 5.27 11.13
CA ASP A 54 -9.86 6.09 11.45
C ASP A 54 -11.14 5.25 11.36
N ARG A 55 -11.51 4.63 12.49
CA ARG A 55 -12.70 3.78 12.56
C ARG A 55 -14.00 4.55 12.31
N SER A 56 -14.02 5.85 12.61
CA SER A 56 -15.21 6.69 12.40
C SER A 56 -15.49 6.90 10.91
N ARG A 57 -14.45 7.11 10.11
CA ARG A 57 -14.57 7.26 8.66
C ARG A 57 -14.80 5.92 7.95
N LEU A 58 -14.26 4.83 8.46
CA LEU A 58 -14.55 3.49 7.96
C LEU A 58 -16.04 3.12 8.11
N GLY A 59 -16.74 3.70 9.10
CA GLY A 59 -18.16 3.45 9.31
C GLY A 59 -18.48 1.97 9.44
N GLN A 60 -19.45 1.51 8.66
CA GLN A 60 -19.86 0.09 8.66
C GLN A 60 -18.74 -0.87 8.21
N ALA A 61 -17.77 -0.41 7.41
CA ALA A 61 -16.68 -1.28 6.99
C ALA A 61 -15.68 -1.59 8.13
N ALA A 62 -15.72 -0.85 9.24
CA ALA A 62 -14.81 -1.05 10.36
C ALA A 62 -14.89 -2.47 10.96
N HIS A 63 -16.08 -3.14 10.88
CA HIS A 63 -16.26 -4.49 11.40
C HIS A 63 -15.40 -5.53 10.67
N ARG A 64 -15.02 -5.29 9.40
CA ARG A 64 -14.18 -6.19 8.61
C ARG A 64 -12.77 -6.35 9.15
N PHE A 65 -12.33 -5.37 9.93
CA PHE A 65 -10.97 -5.28 10.48
C PHE A 65 -10.91 -5.54 11.99
N THR A 66 -12.01 -5.99 12.60
CA THR A 66 -12.11 -6.09 14.07
C THR A 66 -11.17 -7.15 14.65
N GLU A 67 -11.04 -8.28 13.95
CA GLU A 67 -10.26 -9.43 14.41
C GLU A 67 -8.79 -9.41 13.91
N TRP A 68 -8.40 -8.35 13.17
CA TRP A 68 -7.07 -8.26 12.62
C TRP A 68 -6.08 -7.69 13.64
N ASP A 69 -4.85 -8.22 13.66
CA ASP A 69 -3.73 -7.62 14.38
C ASP A 69 -3.24 -6.37 13.61
N ILE A 70 -3.87 -5.22 13.90
CA ILE A 70 -3.52 -3.96 13.25
C ILE A 70 -2.60 -3.16 14.16
N ARG A 71 -1.42 -2.85 13.64
CA ARG A 71 -0.37 -2.10 14.30
C ARG A 71 -0.16 -0.76 13.60
N SER A 72 -0.60 0.32 14.24
CA SER A 72 -0.39 1.67 13.69
C SER A 72 0.98 2.23 14.08
N THR A 73 1.51 3.10 13.21
CA THR A 73 2.70 3.88 13.54
C THR A 73 2.40 4.92 14.64
N PHE A 74 3.42 5.62 15.11
CA PHE A 74 3.22 6.71 16.06
C PHE A 74 2.38 7.87 15.49
N ALA A 75 2.19 7.94 14.16
CA ALA A 75 1.27 8.89 13.52
C ALA A 75 -0.13 8.87 14.13
N GLN A 76 -0.60 7.68 14.58
CA GLN A 76 -1.91 7.51 15.23
C GLN A 76 -2.11 8.45 16.43
N ARG A 77 -1.03 8.83 17.11
CA ARG A 77 -1.04 9.67 18.33
C ARG A 77 -0.92 11.16 18.03
N LEU A 78 -0.65 11.55 16.77
CA LEU A 78 -0.48 12.95 16.41
C LEU A 78 -1.82 13.69 16.42
N PRO A 79 -1.87 14.93 16.91
CA PRO A 79 -3.08 15.71 16.96
C PRO A 79 -3.70 15.91 15.59
N GLY A 80 -4.96 15.56 15.43
CA GLY A 80 -5.70 15.80 14.19
C GLY A 80 -5.20 15.02 12.95
N VAL A 81 -4.30 14.04 13.09
CA VAL A 81 -3.76 13.29 11.95
C VAL A 81 -4.84 12.68 11.07
N ARG A 82 -5.92 12.18 11.66
CA ARG A 82 -7.05 11.58 10.92
C ARG A 82 -7.74 12.57 9.99
N ARG A 83 -7.77 13.86 10.35
CA ARG A 83 -8.42 14.92 9.58
C ARG A 83 -7.43 15.67 8.68
N PHE A 84 -6.20 15.87 9.15
CA PHE A 84 -5.20 16.73 8.52
C PHE A 84 -3.92 15.96 8.16
N TYR A 85 -4.05 14.68 7.79
CA TYR A 85 -2.91 13.81 7.50
C TYR A 85 -1.96 14.38 6.43
N GLN A 86 -2.48 15.17 5.49
CA GLN A 86 -1.64 15.79 4.45
C GLN A 86 -0.67 16.80 5.02
N THR A 87 -1.00 17.46 6.14
CA THR A 87 -0.08 18.40 6.79
C THR A 87 1.15 17.69 7.36
N TYR A 88 1.02 16.40 7.67
CA TYR A 88 2.10 15.55 8.15
C TYR A 88 2.90 14.88 7.02
N ALA A 89 2.65 15.22 5.77
CA ALA A 89 3.27 14.55 4.63
C ALA A 89 4.81 14.63 4.62
N ALA A 90 5.39 15.66 5.21
CA ALA A 90 6.85 15.75 5.38
C ALA A 90 7.41 14.77 6.42
N TRP A 91 6.53 14.21 7.28
CA TRP A 91 6.88 13.26 8.35
C TRP A 91 6.69 11.80 7.96
N TRP A 92 6.10 11.51 6.80
CA TRP A 92 5.88 10.13 6.34
C TRP A 92 7.12 9.25 6.37
N PRO A 93 8.33 9.74 6.05
CA PRO A 93 9.54 8.95 6.21
C PRO A 93 9.67 8.35 7.61
N TYR A 94 9.49 9.19 8.62
CA TYR A 94 9.64 8.77 10.01
C TYR A 94 8.56 7.78 10.45
N PHE A 95 7.34 7.87 9.90
CA PHE A 95 6.27 6.91 10.22
C PHE A 95 6.66 5.51 9.76
N TRP A 96 7.13 5.37 8.53
CA TRP A 96 7.44 4.08 7.94
C TRP A 96 8.76 3.50 8.43
N GLU A 97 9.78 4.32 8.57
CA GLU A 97 11.10 3.88 9.00
C GLU A 97 11.17 3.60 10.51
N SER A 98 10.17 4.03 11.31
CA SER A 98 10.06 3.66 12.72
C SER A 98 9.57 2.24 12.96
N LEU A 99 9.04 1.56 11.95
CA LEU A 99 8.52 0.22 12.09
C LEU A 99 9.66 -0.80 12.15
N ASN A 100 9.62 -1.66 13.15
CA ASN A 100 10.54 -2.79 13.21
C ASN A 100 9.96 -4.02 12.51
N LEU A 101 10.37 -4.25 11.27
CA LEU A 101 9.95 -5.39 10.45
C LEU A 101 11.04 -6.47 10.36
N SER A 102 12.00 -6.47 11.27
CA SER A 102 13.19 -7.31 11.21
C SER A 102 12.93 -8.81 11.42
N GLU A 103 11.79 -9.19 11.95
CA GLU A 103 11.43 -10.59 12.21
C GLU A 103 10.76 -11.29 11.01
N TYR A 104 10.36 -10.53 9.98
CA TYR A 104 9.59 -11.05 8.86
C TYR A 104 10.49 -11.49 7.71
N ASP A 105 10.09 -12.59 7.06
CA ASP A 105 10.74 -13.13 5.87
C ASP A 105 10.15 -12.51 4.59
N LEU A 106 8.85 -12.15 4.65
CA LEU A 106 8.12 -11.50 3.56
C LEU A 106 7.38 -10.27 4.11
N VAL A 107 7.56 -9.15 3.43
CA VAL A 107 6.78 -7.92 3.66
C VAL A 107 6.04 -7.58 2.38
N ILE A 108 4.72 -7.43 2.45
CA ILE A 108 3.90 -7.01 1.32
C ILE A 108 3.31 -5.64 1.65
N SER A 109 3.72 -4.61 0.91
CA SER A 109 3.18 -3.26 1.07
C SER A 109 2.11 -2.97 0.00
N SER A 110 0.94 -2.52 0.42
CA SER A 110 -0.14 -2.00 -0.43
C SER A 110 -0.06 -0.48 -0.41
N SER A 111 0.58 0.08 -1.42
CA SER A 111 1.07 1.46 -1.42
C SER A 111 0.43 2.34 -2.49
N GLY A 112 0.10 3.55 -2.09
CA GLY A 112 -0.41 4.62 -2.94
C GLY A 112 0.18 5.98 -2.55
N ASP A 113 -0.67 6.87 -2.08
CA ASP A 113 -0.29 8.27 -1.81
C ASP A 113 0.54 8.48 -0.54
N PHE A 114 0.56 7.50 0.39
CA PHE A 114 1.26 7.60 1.69
C PHE A 114 2.62 6.91 1.72
N ALA A 115 3.05 6.36 0.59
CA ALA A 115 4.37 5.75 0.43
C ALA A 115 4.68 4.62 1.42
N SER A 116 3.72 3.74 1.72
CA SER A 116 3.92 2.58 2.62
C SER A 116 5.01 1.61 2.15
N GLN A 117 5.44 1.69 0.88
CA GLN A 117 6.62 1.00 0.38
C GLN A 117 7.93 1.49 1.01
N ALA A 118 7.90 2.58 1.78
CA ALA A 118 9.09 3.17 2.37
C ALA A 118 9.57 2.48 3.65
N VAL A 119 8.96 1.40 4.05
CA VAL A 119 9.41 0.60 5.21
C VAL A 119 10.83 0.07 5.02
N LEU A 120 11.53 -0.13 6.14
CA LEU A 120 12.86 -0.73 6.14
C LEU A 120 12.74 -2.23 6.41
N THR A 121 13.44 -3.02 5.60
CA THR A 121 13.51 -4.46 5.71
C THR A 121 14.96 -4.93 5.82
N ARG A 122 15.18 -6.14 6.31
CA ARG A 122 16.53 -6.75 6.34
C ARG A 122 16.90 -7.28 4.95
N SER A 123 18.19 -7.48 4.71
CA SER A 123 18.72 -8.03 3.44
C SER A 123 18.15 -9.41 3.06
N ARG A 124 17.70 -10.19 4.05
CA ARG A 124 17.07 -11.51 3.83
C ARG A 124 15.55 -11.44 3.61
N THR A 125 14.92 -10.31 3.94
CA THR A 125 13.47 -10.14 3.84
C THR A 125 13.11 -9.77 2.41
N LEU A 126 12.19 -10.52 1.79
CA LEU A 126 11.64 -10.16 0.50
C LEU A 126 10.58 -9.07 0.69
N HIS A 127 10.78 -7.92 0.06
CA HIS A 127 9.80 -6.84 0.06
C HIS A 127 9.10 -6.73 -1.29
N ILE A 128 7.81 -7.05 -1.32
CA ILE A 128 6.94 -6.90 -2.49
C ILE A 128 6.04 -5.69 -2.27
N SER A 129 6.04 -4.74 -3.20
CA SER A 129 5.12 -3.60 -3.15
C SER A 129 4.03 -3.73 -4.21
N TYR A 130 2.78 -3.89 -3.76
CA TYR A 130 1.63 -3.68 -4.62
C TYR A 130 1.35 -2.19 -4.71
N CYS A 131 1.84 -1.59 -5.78
CA CYS A 131 1.73 -0.15 -6.00
C CYS A 131 0.44 0.17 -6.75
N HIS A 132 -0.51 0.82 -6.08
CA HIS A 132 -1.76 1.29 -6.71
C HIS A 132 -1.48 2.37 -7.74
N THR A 133 -0.61 3.31 -7.39
CA THR A 133 0.00 4.29 -8.30
C THR A 133 1.08 5.08 -7.56
N PRO A 134 2.19 5.47 -8.22
CA PRO A 134 3.06 6.50 -7.67
C PRO A 134 2.27 7.79 -7.36
N PRO A 135 2.52 8.46 -6.21
CA PRO A 135 1.74 9.61 -5.75
C PRO A 135 1.58 10.69 -6.82
N ARG A 136 0.35 10.90 -7.30
CA ARG A 136 0.09 11.84 -8.41
C ARG A 136 0.49 13.27 -8.04
N GLY A 137 0.15 13.68 -6.82
CA GLY A 137 0.47 15.01 -6.31
C GLY A 137 1.97 15.33 -6.22
N LEU A 138 2.83 14.30 -6.23
CA LEU A 138 4.29 14.45 -6.26
C LEU A 138 4.87 14.42 -7.67
N TRP A 139 4.38 13.52 -8.52
CA TRP A 139 5.03 13.16 -9.77
C TRP A 139 4.38 13.78 -11.01
N GLU A 140 3.14 14.26 -10.91
CA GLU A 140 2.46 14.91 -12.03
C GLU A 140 2.28 16.42 -11.76
N PRO A 141 2.24 17.25 -12.81
CA PRO A 141 2.02 18.69 -12.69
C PRO A 141 0.54 18.98 -12.43
N ILE A 142 0.00 18.43 -11.33
CA ILE A 142 -1.35 18.71 -10.90
C ILE A 142 -1.33 20.00 -10.07
N PRO A 143 -2.17 21.00 -10.38
CA PRO A 143 -2.28 22.19 -9.56
C PRO A 143 -2.54 21.79 -8.10
N PRO A 144 -1.81 22.36 -7.13
CA PRO A 144 -2.04 22.06 -5.72
C PRO A 144 -3.44 22.55 -5.32
N PHE A 145 -4.15 21.74 -4.54
CA PHE A 145 -5.34 22.27 -3.86
C PHE A 145 -4.95 23.48 -3.01
N PRO A 146 -5.86 24.45 -2.82
CA PRO A 146 -5.56 25.63 -2.00
C PRO A 146 -4.97 25.29 -0.62
N SER A 147 -5.43 24.19 -0.02
CA SER A 147 -4.92 23.65 1.26
C SER A 147 -3.47 23.18 1.22
N ASP A 148 -2.94 22.84 0.04
CA ASP A 148 -1.62 22.22 -0.10
C ASP A 148 -0.55 23.20 -0.60
N ARG A 149 -0.91 24.45 -0.88
CA ARG A 149 0.03 25.46 -1.41
C ARG A 149 1.22 25.68 -0.51
N TRP A 150 1.01 25.72 0.79
CA TRP A 150 2.07 25.92 1.77
C TRP A 150 3.02 24.71 1.91
N LEU A 151 2.58 23.49 1.51
CA LEU A 151 3.40 22.29 1.48
C LEU A 151 4.13 22.10 0.13
N SER A 152 3.86 22.95 -0.86
CA SER A 152 4.40 22.77 -2.21
C SER A 152 5.95 22.84 -2.23
N TRP A 153 6.53 23.62 -1.35
CA TRP A 153 7.99 23.74 -1.21
C TRP A 153 8.66 22.44 -0.69
N THR A 154 7.91 21.55 -0.03
CA THR A 154 8.42 20.25 0.43
C THR A 154 8.41 19.20 -0.67
N LYS A 155 7.66 19.40 -1.77
CA LYS A 155 7.49 18.41 -2.85
C LYS A 155 8.81 17.89 -3.43
N PRO A 156 9.85 18.68 -3.69
CA PRO A 156 11.11 18.17 -4.21
C PRO A 156 11.77 17.14 -3.28
N ARG A 157 11.83 17.44 -1.97
CA ARG A 157 12.39 16.53 -0.96
C ARG A 157 11.55 15.27 -0.81
N ARG A 158 10.22 15.40 -0.79
CA ARG A 158 9.30 14.26 -0.72
C ARG A 158 9.42 13.37 -1.97
N ARG A 159 9.63 13.95 -3.14
CA ARG A 159 9.86 13.21 -4.39
C ARG A 159 11.18 12.43 -4.36
N GLN A 160 12.26 13.06 -3.84
CA GLN A 160 13.53 12.36 -3.64
C GLN A 160 13.37 11.18 -2.68
N TYR A 161 12.70 11.39 -1.55
CA TYR A 161 12.46 10.33 -0.59
C TYR A 161 11.64 9.18 -1.19
N ASP A 162 10.55 9.48 -1.87
CA ASP A 162 9.70 8.49 -2.52
C ASP A 162 10.47 7.69 -3.59
N PHE A 163 11.33 8.37 -4.36
CA PHE A 163 12.22 7.70 -5.30
C PHE A 163 13.19 6.74 -4.61
N TYR A 164 13.88 7.18 -3.55
CA TYR A 164 14.81 6.32 -2.81
C TYR A 164 14.10 5.18 -2.09
N ALA A 165 12.93 5.42 -1.54
CA ALA A 165 12.10 4.38 -0.94
C ALA A 165 11.74 3.28 -1.97
N ALA A 166 11.39 3.68 -3.18
CA ALA A 166 11.09 2.75 -4.26
C ALA A 166 12.30 1.90 -4.69
N GLN A 167 13.55 2.36 -4.47
CA GLN A 167 14.74 1.55 -4.77
C GLN A 167 14.95 0.41 -3.77
N ARG A 168 14.38 0.50 -2.56
CA ARG A 168 14.48 -0.53 -1.51
C ARG A 168 13.52 -1.71 -1.72
N VAL A 169 12.54 -1.55 -2.58
CA VAL A 169 11.55 -2.59 -2.91
C VAL A 169 12.20 -3.64 -3.83
N ASP A 170 12.06 -4.93 -3.50
CA ASP A 170 12.60 -6.00 -4.34
C ASP A 170 11.75 -6.21 -5.60
N ARG A 171 10.43 -6.25 -5.45
CA ARG A 171 9.48 -6.47 -6.54
C ARG A 171 8.31 -5.50 -6.48
N PHE A 172 7.96 -4.92 -7.63
CA PHE A 172 6.73 -4.16 -7.80
C PHE A 172 5.67 -4.98 -8.51
N VAL A 173 4.47 -4.94 -7.95
CA VAL A 173 3.25 -5.48 -8.53
C VAL A 173 2.23 -4.35 -8.65
N THR A 174 1.37 -4.39 -9.64
CA THR A 174 0.34 -3.37 -9.84
C THR A 174 -0.88 -3.92 -10.57
N SER A 175 -1.97 -3.16 -10.59
CA SER A 175 -3.24 -3.57 -11.20
C SER A 175 -3.32 -3.34 -12.70
N SER A 176 -2.42 -2.58 -13.33
CA SER A 176 -2.58 -2.21 -14.72
C SER A 176 -1.28 -1.79 -15.42
N GLU A 177 -1.23 -1.98 -16.73
CA GLU A 177 -0.15 -1.52 -17.61
C GLU A 177 0.07 0.01 -17.53
N ARG A 178 -0.99 0.77 -17.27
CA ARG A 178 -0.86 2.22 -17.08
C ARG A 178 0.02 2.55 -15.88
N VAL A 179 -0.16 1.81 -14.78
CA VAL A 179 0.65 2.01 -13.57
C VAL A 179 2.06 1.45 -13.77
N VAL A 180 2.26 0.35 -14.51
CA VAL A 180 3.60 -0.15 -14.90
C VAL A 180 4.39 0.97 -15.58
N ARG A 181 3.78 1.65 -16.57
CA ARG A 181 4.44 2.78 -17.26
C ARG A 181 4.80 3.91 -16.31
N ARG A 182 3.98 4.19 -15.29
CA ARG A 182 4.25 5.21 -14.27
C ARG A 182 5.40 4.81 -13.34
N ILE A 183 5.41 3.58 -12.85
CA ILE A 183 6.49 3.02 -12.02
C ILE A 183 7.80 3.08 -12.81
N ARG A 184 7.80 2.63 -14.05
CA ARG A 184 8.98 2.70 -14.92
C ARG A 184 9.46 4.13 -15.15
N LYS A 185 8.55 5.07 -15.37
CA LYS A 185 8.87 6.48 -15.62
C LYS A 185 9.44 7.16 -14.38
N PHE A 186 8.79 7.01 -13.22
CA PHE A 186 9.07 7.79 -12.03
C PHE A 186 10.08 7.09 -11.10
N TYR A 187 9.98 5.79 -10.93
CA TYR A 187 10.85 5.01 -10.05
C TYR A 187 12.01 4.32 -10.79
N ARG A 188 11.97 4.27 -12.13
CA ARG A 188 12.96 3.53 -12.94
C ARG A 188 13.03 2.04 -12.60
N ARG A 189 11.93 1.48 -12.14
CA ARG A 189 11.79 0.09 -11.74
C ARG A 189 10.85 -0.66 -12.69
N ALA A 190 11.09 -1.97 -12.83
CA ALA A 190 10.13 -2.87 -13.47
C ALA A 190 8.98 -3.17 -12.51
N ALA A 191 7.80 -3.49 -13.07
CA ALA A 191 6.65 -3.95 -12.31
C ALA A 191 5.87 -4.99 -13.11
N GLU A 192 5.21 -5.91 -12.41
CA GLU A 192 4.36 -6.95 -12.97
C GLU A 192 2.89 -6.60 -12.77
N VAL A 193 2.03 -6.97 -13.72
CA VAL A 193 0.58 -6.75 -13.59
C VAL A 193 -0.04 -8.00 -12.97
N ILE A 194 -0.65 -7.81 -11.81
CA ILE A 194 -1.52 -8.80 -11.16
C ILE A 194 -2.82 -8.08 -10.83
N HIS A 195 -3.89 -8.43 -11.54
CA HIS A 195 -5.19 -7.82 -11.30
C HIS A 195 -5.75 -8.24 -9.94
N PRO A 196 -6.32 -7.31 -9.16
CA PRO A 196 -7.00 -7.67 -7.92
C PRO A 196 -8.23 -8.52 -8.21
N PRO A 197 -8.63 -9.44 -7.30
CA PRO A 197 -9.80 -10.26 -7.50
C PRO A 197 -11.06 -9.40 -7.54
N VAL A 198 -11.91 -9.62 -8.54
CA VAL A 198 -13.21 -8.97 -8.69
C VAL A 198 -14.28 -9.88 -8.10
N ARG A 199 -15.02 -9.40 -7.10
CA ARG A 199 -16.25 -10.06 -6.67
C ARG A 199 -17.35 -9.73 -7.66
N VAL A 200 -17.66 -10.67 -8.54
CA VAL A 200 -18.86 -10.59 -9.38
C VAL A 200 -20.07 -10.84 -8.47
N GLN A 201 -20.77 -9.79 -8.10
CA GLN A 201 -22.13 -9.93 -7.60
C GLN A 201 -22.97 -10.31 -8.83
N ARG A 202 -23.52 -11.53 -8.87
CA ARG A 202 -24.58 -11.84 -9.82
C ARG A 202 -25.73 -10.90 -9.48
N ALA A 203 -25.98 -9.93 -10.34
CA ALA A 203 -27.25 -9.21 -10.31
C ALA A 203 -28.33 -10.28 -10.35
N GLY A 204 -29.21 -10.31 -9.34
CA GLY A 204 -30.40 -11.14 -9.39
C GLY A 204 -31.10 -10.88 -10.72
N ALA A 205 -31.55 -11.92 -11.37
CA ALA A 205 -32.27 -11.81 -12.64
C ALA A 205 -33.28 -10.68 -12.53
N ALA A 206 -33.03 -9.58 -13.23
CA ALA A 206 -34.05 -8.55 -13.40
C ALA A 206 -35.19 -9.23 -14.13
N GLY A 207 -36.37 -9.28 -13.48
CA GLY A 207 -37.55 -9.81 -14.08
C GLY A 207 -37.78 -9.17 -15.45
N THR A 208 -37.88 -10.00 -16.44
CA THR A 208 -38.35 -9.63 -17.79
C THR A 208 -39.83 -9.28 -17.68
N ASP A 209 -40.15 -8.06 -17.38
CA ASP A 209 -41.44 -7.49 -17.62
C ASP A 209 -41.28 -6.20 -18.41
N TYR A 210 -41.07 -6.36 -19.71
CA TYR A 210 -41.35 -5.33 -20.71
C TYR A 210 -42.67 -5.68 -21.38
N TYR A 211 -43.72 -4.99 -21.00
CA TYR A 211 -44.90 -4.80 -21.84
C TYR A 211 -44.77 -3.44 -22.55
#